data_87212fd50f761f5a64e80cf8efe9d9e3
#
_entry.id   87212fd50f761f5a64e80cf8efe9d9e3
#
_cell.length_a   1.000
_cell.length_b   1.000
_cell.length_c   1.000
_cell.angle_alpha   90.00
_cell.angle_beta   90.00
_cell.angle_gamma   90.00
#
_symmetry.space_group_name_H-M   'P 1'
#
loop_
_entity.id
_entity.type
_entity.pdbx_description
1 polymer ?
#
loop_
_entity_poly.entity_id
_entity_poly.type
_entity_poly.pdbx_seq_one_letter_code
_entity_poly.pdbx_strand_id
1 'polypeptide(L)'
;MSAGSTDLRRAMTTTRIAIIGAGHSGICMGMLLKRAGIDDFVILEKAASLGGTWRENTYPGASCDAPSFLYSYSFAQKTDWSRRFAWQSELLAYAAECAVRHGLMPHMRFGAEVVEAGYDDASGRWRISLADGSTVDAQFLVSGVGQLHRPSIPDLPGRDSFAGPQFHSARWDHGVDLAGLRIAVVGNAASAVQFVPQIAPLASRLTVFQRSANWLLPRKDRLYKPRTHRIFRRWPWLARLYHDCQWFFFGEVVLTPLMKRRQPMQTIVRMRSLMHLRRQVSDPALRAKLVPDYPIGARRVLFNDDYYPALGRDNVRLVTERIERIEPDGVRTRDGELHPADVLLWATGFKATEFLAPIRVTGAGGRRLAEEWRGGAHAHLGVTVSGFPNFFMLYGPNTNLGHNSILVMIEAQAGWIVDAIRLLDARGLRRIEVRREAMDEYNRRLQADLARSVWAGAKSSWYKLADGRITNNWPHGTWRYMRQMRDVNPDDYDMS
;
A
#
# COMPACT_ATOMS: atom_id res chain seq x y z
N MET A 1 44.88 19.24 -31.15
CA MET A 1 44.59 18.26 -30.11
C MET A 1 43.10 18.13 -30.02
N SER A 2 42.57 17.07 -30.65
CA SER A 2 41.13 16.82 -30.74
C SER A 2 40.64 16.18 -29.46
N ALA A 3 39.76 16.87 -28.74
CA ALA A 3 39.05 16.28 -27.59
C ALA A 3 38.05 15.26 -28.14
N GLY A 4 38.36 13.96 -27.91
CA GLY A 4 37.46 12.86 -28.23
C GLY A 4 36.18 12.97 -27.42
N SER A 5 35.06 13.19 -28.09
CA SER A 5 33.72 12.99 -27.55
C SER A 5 33.52 11.51 -27.25
N THR A 6 33.62 11.13 -26.01
CA THR A 6 33.17 9.82 -25.52
C THR A 6 31.65 9.78 -25.64
N ASP A 7 31.19 9.35 -26.79
CA ASP A 7 29.79 8.99 -27.05
C ASP A 7 29.49 7.68 -26.26
N LEU A 8 29.15 7.85 -24.98
CA LEU A 8 28.60 6.79 -24.15
C LEU A 8 27.23 6.42 -24.76
N ARG A 9 27.23 5.52 -25.74
CA ARG A 9 26.02 4.83 -26.18
C ARG A 9 25.40 4.20 -24.92
N ARG A 10 24.42 4.89 -24.34
CA ARG A 10 23.69 4.42 -23.18
C ARG A 10 23.04 3.09 -23.54
N ALA A 11 23.42 2.03 -22.84
CA ALA A 11 23.02 0.66 -23.15
C ALA A 11 21.48 0.55 -23.16
N MET A 12 20.92 0.23 -24.32
CA MET A 12 19.52 -0.13 -24.46
C MET A 12 19.38 -1.63 -24.19
N THR A 13 18.56 -1.98 -23.21
CA THR A 13 18.23 -3.38 -22.91
C THR A 13 16.85 -3.68 -23.48
N THR A 14 16.72 -4.77 -24.25
CA THR A 14 15.44 -5.25 -24.77
C THR A 14 14.98 -6.45 -23.96
N THR A 15 13.70 -6.46 -23.58
CA THR A 15 13.06 -7.58 -22.88
C THR A 15 11.62 -7.72 -23.36
N ARG A 16 11.00 -8.84 -23.10
CA ARG A 16 9.58 -9.01 -23.39
C ARG A 16 8.69 -8.27 -22.40
N ILE A 17 9.00 -8.35 -21.10
CA ILE A 17 8.16 -7.78 -20.02
C ILE A 17 9.04 -6.94 -19.10
N ALA A 18 8.68 -5.68 -18.88
CA ALA A 18 9.28 -4.84 -17.87
C ALA A 18 8.30 -4.65 -16.70
N ILE A 19 8.76 -4.91 -15.47
CA ILE A 19 7.99 -4.76 -14.23
C ILE A 19 8.62 -3.64 -13.43
N ILE A 20 7.84 -2.62 -13.04
CA ILE A 20 8.33 -1.51 -12.22
C ILE A 20 8.03 -1.80 -10.75
N GLY A 21 9.08 -1.93 -9.94
CA GLY A 21 9.05 -2.12 -8.49
C GLY A 21 9.26 -3.57 -8.05
N ALA A 22 10.20 -3.78 -7.11
CA ALA A 22 10.51 -5.07 -6.47
C ALA A 22 9.88 -5.19 -5.07
N GLY A 23 8.69 -4.62 -4.87
CA GLY A 23 7.84 -4.89 -3.72
C GLY A 23 7.05 -6.19 -3.90
N HIS A 24 6.12 -6.47 -3.00
CA HIS A 24 5.28 -7.68 -3.08
C HIS A 24 4.56 -7.83 -4.44
N SER A 25 4.15 -6.73 -5.07
CA SER A 25 3.50 -6.78 -6.39
C SER A 25 4.42 -7.32 -7.47
N GLY A 26 5.62 -6.73 -7.61
CA GLY A 26 6.58 -7.17 -8.65
C GLY A 26 7.14 -8.57 -8.38
N ILE A 27 7.37 -8.93 -7.11
CA ILE A 27 7.77 -10.29 -6.72
C ILE A 27 6.68 -11.30 -7.09
N CYS A 28 5.39 -11.00 -6.81
CA CYS A 28 4.27 -11.85 -7.19
C CYS A 28 4.22 -12.06 -8.71
N MET A 29 4.32 -10.96 -9.47
CA MET A 29 4.33 -11.03 -10.94
C MET A 29 5.46 -11.90 -11.46
N GLY A 30 6.69 -11.65 -10.99
CA GLY A 30 7.86 -12.45 -11.39
C GLY A 30 7.70 -13.93 -11.06
N MET A 31 7.18 -14.28 -9.86
CA MET A 31 6.93 -15.67 -9.48
C MET A 31 5.90 -16.36 -10.41
N LEU A 32 4.83 -15.66 -10.79
CA LEU A 32 3.81 -16.23 -11.66
C LEU A 32 4.30 -16.33 -13.11
N LEU A 33 5.12 -15.40 -13.60
CA LEU A 33 5.80 -15.52 -14.90
C LEU A 33 6.72 -16.73 -14.94
N LYS A 34 7.58 -16.93 -13.92
CA LYS A 34 8.44 -18.11 -13.81
C LYS A 34 7.63 -19.42 -13.80
N ARG A 35 6.54 -19.46 -13.04
CA ARG A 35 5.63 -20.63 -13.02
C ARG A 35 4.93 -20.87 -14.36
N ALA A 36 4.75 -19.82 -15.14
CA ALA A 36 4.19 -19.89 -16.48
C ALA A 36 5.20 -20.29 -17.57
N GLY A 37 6.50 -20.42 -17.22
CA GLY A 37 7.60 -20.68 -18.16
C GLY A 37 8.01 -19.44 -18.96
N ILE A 38 7.68 -18.24 -18.49
CA ILE A 38 8.04 -16.98 -19.14
C ILE A 38 9.25 -16.39 -18.40
N ASP A 39 10.42 -16.45 -19.02
CA ASP A 39 11.69 -16.04 -18.43
C ASP A 39 12.23 -14.70 -18.97
N ASP A 40 11.72 -14.21 -20.08
CA ASP A 40 12.13 -12.93 -20.67
C ASP A 40 11.40 -11.75 -20.01
N PHE A 41 11.86 -11.39 -18.81
CA PHE A 41 11.38 -10.22 -18.07
C PHE A 41 12.48 -9.58 -17.21
N VAL A 42 12.29 -8.30 -16.87
CA VAL A 42 13.12 -7.55 -15.93
C VAL A 42 12.24 -6.87 -14.88
N ILE A 43 12.70 -6.85 -13.64
CA ILE A 43 12.08 -6.11 -12.53
C ILE A 43 12.99 -4.92 -12.21
N LEU A 44 12.49 -3.70 -12.42
CA LEU A 44 13.20 -2.45 -12.23
C LEU A 44 12.85 -1.88 -10.86
N GLU A 45 13.82 -1.82 -9.96
CA GLU A 45 13.66 -1.27 -8.60
C GLU A 45 14.56 -0.06 -8.40
N LYS A 46 13.98 1.07 -8.01
CA LYS A 46 14.73 2.31 -7.77
C LYS A 46 15.72 2.25 -6.62
N ALA A 47 15.45 1.41 -5.64
CA ALA A 47 16.31 1.29 -4.47
C ALA A 47 17.39 0.22 -4.67
N ALA A 48 18.32 0.16 -3.71
CA ALA A 48 19.43 -0.79 -3.71
C ALA A 48 19.02 -2.23 -3.33
N SER A 49 17.74 -2.45 -2.94
CA SER A 49 17.24 -3.78 -2.55
C SER A 49 15.74 -3.90 -2.76
N LEU A 50 15.25 -5.14 -2.79
CA LEU A 50 13.82 -5.46 -2.86
C LEU A 50 13.08 -5.15 -1.54
N GLY A 51 11.74 -5.26 -1.56
CA GLY A 51 10.90 -5.25 -0.36
C GLY A 51 9.84 -4.15 -0.33
N GLY A 52 10.00 -3.07 -1.10
CA GLY A 52 9.03 -1.98 -1.19
C GLY A 52 8.60 -1.43 0.17
N THR A 53 7.32 -1.45 0.49
CA THR A 53 6.76 -0.95 1.76
C THR A 53 7.48 -1.51 3.00
N TRP A 54 7.86 -2.78 2.99
CA TRP A 54 8.50 -3.44 4.14
C TRP A 54 10.01 -3.14 4.24
N ARG A 55 10.64 -2.66 3.18
CA ARG A 55 11.97 -2.07 3.24
C ARG A 55 11.93 -0.64 3.78
N GLU A 56 10.91 0.15 3.38
CA GLU A 56 10.85 1.59 3.67
C GLU A 56 10.32 1.91 5.07
N ASN A 57 9.42 1.09 5.62
CA ASN A 57 8.79 1.37 6.92
C ASN A 57 9.48 0.62 8.05
N THR A 58 10.57 1.19 8.55
CA THR A 58 11.42 0.60 9.59
C THR A 58 11.24 1.22 10.98
N TYR A 59 10.20 2.02 11.18
CA TYR A 59 9.91 2.62 12.48
C TYR A 59 9.69 1.56 13.58
N PRO A 60 9.98 1.86 14.85
CA PRO A 60 9.82 0.93 15.97
C PRO A 60 8.39 0.37 16.04
N GLY A 61 8.26 -0.95 16.12
CA GLY A 61 6.97 -1.64 16.16
C GLY A 61 6.26 -1.80 14.81
N ALA A 62 6.93 -1.47 13.70
CA ALA A 62 6.39 -1.66 12.35
C ALA A 62 6.00 -3.12 12.12
N SER A 63 4.74 -3.36 11.77
CA SER A 63 4.18 -4.71 11.63
C SER A 63 2.92 -4.70 10.77
N CYS A 64 2.57 -5.85 10.20
CA CYS A 64 1.32 -5.99 9.48
C CYS A 64 0.12 -6.02 10.43
N ASP A 65 -0.99 -5.43 10.03
CA ASP A 65 -2.28 -5.49 10.73
C ASP A 65 -3.22 -6.57 10.16
N ALA A 66 -2.77 -7.31 9.14
CA ALA A 66 -3.36 -8.56 8.71
C ALA A 66 -2.61 -9.76 9.33
N PRO A 67 -3.30 -10.87 9.64
CA PRO A 67 -2.63 -12.08 10.13
C PRO A 67 -1.56 -12.59 9.16
N SER A 68 -0.42 -13.05 9.68
CA SER A 68 0.77 -13.41 8.89
C SER A 68 0.50 -14.45 7.81
N PHE A 69 -0.27 -15.50 8.13
CA PHE A 69 -0.64 -16.51 7.14
C PHE A 69 -1.55 -15.94 6.04
N LEU A 70 -2.40 -14.97 6.36
CA LEU A 70 -3.23 -14.26 5.37
C LEU A 70 -2.40 -13.26 4.55
N TYR A 71 -1.39 -12.64 5.17
CA TYR A 71 -0.48 -11.70 4.49
C TYR A 71 0.73 -12.43 3.91
N SER A 72 0.48 -13.52 3.19
CA SER A 72 1.45 -14.30 2.42
C SER A 72 0.79 -14.80 1.15
N TYR A 73 1.58 -15.12 0.14
CA TYR A 73 1.04 -15.63 -1.11
C TYR A 73 0.39 -16.99 -0.90
N SER A 74 -0.79 -17.21 -1.48
CA SER A 74 -1.54 -18.45 -1.33
C SER A 74 -0.78 -19.67 -1.85
N PHE A 75 0.09 -19.44 -2.84
CA PHE A 75 0.90 -20.46 -3.49
C PHE A 75 2.35 -20.55 -2.98
N ALA A 76 2.76 -19.66 -2.08
CA ALA A 76 4.11 -19.63 -1.48
C ALA A 76 4.02 -19.39 0.04
N GLN A 77 3.28 -20.25 0.74
CA GLN A 77 3.06 -20.14 2.17
C GLN A 77 4.36 -20.37 2.98
N LYS A 78 4.60 -19.50 3.96
CA LYS A 78 5.61 -19.68 5.00
C LYS A 78 4.97 -20.47 6.17
N THR A 79 5.60 -21.53 6.62
CA THR A 79 5.04 -22.44 7.64
C THR A 79 5.48 -22.13 9.07
N ASP A 80 6.42 -21.21 9.23
CA ASP A 80 7.11 -20.92 10.50
C ASP A 80 7.08 -19.43 10.90
N TRP A 81 5.98 -18.74 10.56
CA TRP A 81 5.74 -17.38 11.05
C TRP A 81 5.90 -17.32 12.57
N SER A 82 6.73 -16.37 13.07
CA SER A 82 6.99 -16.23 14.49
C SER A 82 5.75 -15.91 15.31
N ARG A 83 4.84 -15.09 14.73
CA ARG A 83 3.66 -14.56 15.41
C ARG A 83 2.48 -14.35 14.47
N ARG A 84 1.31 -14.12 15.09
CA ARG A 84 0.05 -13.92 14.36
C ARG A 84 0.09 -12.69 13.44
N PHE A 85 0.79 -11.63 13.84
CA PHE A 85 0.95 -10.40 13.08
C PHE A 85 2.45 -10.10 12.95
N ALA A 86 3.04 -10.55 11.87
CA ALA A 86 4.49 -10.49 11.66
C ALA A 86 5.01 -9.04 11.67
N TRP A 87 6.20 -8.89 12.21
CA TRP A 87 6.92 -7.64 12.17
C TRP A 87 7.53 -7.38 10.80
N GLN A 88 7.88 -6.14 10.57
CA GLN A 88 8.47 -5.65 9.33
C GLN A 88 9.66 -6.51 8.85
N SER A 89 10.59 -6.82 9.74
CA SER A 89 11.79 -7.60 9.40
C SER A 89 11.46 -9.01 8.89
N GLU A 90 10.47 -9.68 9.49
CA GLU A 90 10.03 -11.01 9.06
C GLU A 90 9.28 -10.97 7.73
N LEU A 91 8.51 -9.90 7.46
CA LEU A 91 7.83 -9.69 6.19
C LEU A 91 8.81 -9.37 5.06
N LEU A 92 9.83 -8.58 5.35
CA LEU A 92 10.92 -8.30 4.40
C LEU A 92 11.71 -9.58 4.09
N ALA A 93 12.05 -10.36 5.12
CA ALA A 93 12.73 -11.65 4.95
C ALA A 93 11.89 -12.63 4.10
N TYR A 94 10.57 -12.68 4.34
CA TYR A 94 9.66 -13.50 3.53
C TYR A 94 9.65 -13.06 2.04
N ALA A 95 9.62 -11.76 1.77
CA ALA A 95 9.69 -11.24 0.40
C ALA A 95 11.01 -11.65 -0.28
N ALA A 96 12.14 -11.53 0.43
CA ALA A 96 13.46 -11.93 -0.05
C ALA A 96 13.55 -13.44 -0.28
N GLU A 97 13.02 -14.25 0.65
CA GLU A 97 12.95 -15.71 0.52
C GLU A 97 12.13 -16.13 -0.71
N CYS A 98 10.99 -15.48 -0.96
CA CYS A 98 10.20 -15.72 -2.16
C CYS A 98 10.99 -15.40 -3.43
N ALA A 99 11.68 -14.27 -3.48
CA ALA A 99 12.46 -13.86 -4.64
C ALA A 99 13.60 -14.85 -4.93
N VAL A 100 14.33 -15.29 -3.91
CA VAL A 100 15.43 -16.26 -4.04
C VAL A 100 14.91 -17.64 -4.46
N ARG A 101 13.91 -18.15 -3.74
CA ARG A 101 13.33 -19.49 -3.97
C ARG A 101 12.77 -19.66 -5.38
N HIS A 102 12.21 -18.61 -5.95
CA HIS A 102 11.64 -18.63 -7.29
C HIS A 102 12.60 -18.12 -8.39
N GLY A 103 13.89 -17.93 -8.07
CA GLY A 103 14.92 -17.57 -9.05
C GLY A 103 14.74 -16.17 -9.66
N LEU A 104 14.21 -15.21 -8.90
CA LEU A 104 13.93 -13.86 -9.41
C LEU A 104 15.14 -12.93 -9.36
N MET A 105 16.17 -13.24 -8.56
CA MET A 105 17.32 -12.36 -8.36
C MET A 105 18.04 -11.97 -9.68
N PRO A 106 18.26 -12.88 -10.64
CA PRO A 106 18.86 -12.53 -11.93
C PRO A 106 18.01 -11.60 -12.80
N HIS A 107 16.69 -11.52 -12.53
CA HIS A 107 15.76 -10.66 -13.25
C HIS A 107 15.60 -9.28 -12.60
N MET A 108 16.19 -9.03 -11.42
CA MET A 108 16.08 -7.77 -10.69
C MET A 108 17.24 -6.83 -11.02
N ARG A 109 16.90 -5.61 -11.43
CA ARG A 109 17.83 -4.50 -11.60
C ARG A 109 17.54 -3.47 -10.51
N PHE A 110 18.46 -3.35 -9.55
CA PHE A 110 18.40 -2.36 -8.48
C PHE A 110 19.06 -1.03 -8.88
N GLY A 111 18.71 0.07 -8.19
CA GLY A 111 19.14 1.42 -8.57
C GLY A 111 18.56 1.90 -9.90
N ALA A 112 17.53 1.21 -10.40
CA ALA A 112 16.91 1.44 -11.70
C ALA A 112 15.61 2.24 -11.53
N GLU A 113 15.72 3.54 -11.25
CA GLU A 113 14.55 4.41 -11.09
C GLU A 113 13.95 4.75 -12.45
N VAL A 114 12.71 4.29 -12.68
CA VAL A 114 11.94 4.63 -13.88
C VAL A 114 11.38 6.05 -13.73
N VAL A 115 11.68 6.92 -14.68
CA VAL A 115 11.21 8.30 -14.72
C VAL A 115 10.15 8.54 -15.80
N GLU A 116 10.19 7.73 -16.87
CA GLU A 116 9.27 7.86 -17.99
C GLU A 116 9.04 6.51 -18.67
N ALA A 117 7.83 6.29 -19.18
CA ALA A 117 7.50 5.16 -20.04
C ALA A 117 6.61 5.66 -21.19
N GLY A 118 7.06 5.51 -22.44
CA GLY A 118 6.34 5.90 -23.66
C GLY A 118 6.06 4.71 -24.55
N TYR A 119 4.81 4.58 -25.01
CA TYR A 119 4.45 3.60 -26.02
C TYR A 119 4.79 4.12 -27.41
N ASP A 120 5.50 3.34 -28.20
CA ASP A 120 5.83 3.64 -29.57
C ASP A 120 4.85 2.89 -30.49
N ASP A 121 3.98 3.64 -31.14
CA ASP A 121 2.94 3.11 -32.04
C ASP A 121 3.54 2.35 -33.25
N ALA A 122 4.74 2.73 -33.69
CA ALA A 122 5.36 2.10 -34.86
C ALA A 122 5.90 0.68 -34.57
N SER A 123 6.52 0.52 -33.38
CA SER A 123 7.07 -0.78 -32.95
C SER A 123 6.11 -1.60 -32.12
N GLY A 124 5.05 -0.99 -31.58
CA GLY A 124 4.13 -1.63 -30.65
C GLY A 124 4.77 -1.94 -29.27
N ARG A 125 5.79 -1.17 -28.86
CA ARG A 125 6.60 -1.43 -27.67
C ARG A 125 6.67 -0.22 -26.74
N TRP A 126 6.97 -0.48 -25.48
CA TRP A 126 7.23 0.53 -24.46
C TRP A 126 8.72 0.85 -24.38
N ARG A 127 9.06 2.13 -24.51
CA ARG A 127 10.38 2.66 -24.20
C ARG A 127 10.36 3.23 -22.78
N ILE A 128 11.16 2.64 -21.91
CA ILE A 128 11.21 2.95 -20.48
C ILE A 128 12.53 3.64 -20.20
N SER A 129 12.48 4.91 -19.75
CA SER A 129 13.65 5.72 -19.44
C SER A 129 13.95 5.67 -17.94
N LEU A 130 15.20 5.43 -17.57
CA LEU A 130 15.67 5.40 -16.21
C LEU A 130 16.37 6.71 -15.82
N ALA A 131 16.45 7.01 -14.54
CA ALA A 131 17.08 8.22 -14.02
C ALA A 131 18.59 8.30 -14.34
N ASP A 132 19.26 7.15 -14.49
CA ASP A 132 20.67 7.07 -14.92
C ASP A 132 20.85 7.34 -16.44
N GLY A 133 19.75 7.54 -17.14
CA GLY A 133 19.68 7.82 -18.57
C GLY A 133 19.78 6.58 -19.47
N SER A 134 19.84 5.37 -18.90
CA SER A 134 19.67 4.13 -19.68
C SER A 134 18.21 3.93 -20.04
N THR A 135 17.95 3.05 -21.03
CA THR A 135 16.62 2.73 -21.49
C THR A 135 16.37 1.23 -21.54
N VAL A 136 15.12 0.85 -21.27
CA VAL A 136 14.63 -0.52 -21.45
C VAL A 136 13.49 -0.49 -22.48
N ASP A 137 13.57 -1.37 -23.45
CA ASP A 137 12.53 -1.56 -24.47
C ASP A 137 11.77 -2.86 -24.18
N ALA A 138 10.44 -2.78 -24.03
CA ALA A 138 9.62 -3.92 -23.64
C ALA A 138 8.29 -3.99 -24.41
N GLN A 139 7.83 -5.21 -24.73
CA GLN A 139 6.50 -5.42 -25.33
C GLN A 139 5.39 -5.14 -24.32
N PHE A 140 5.58 -5.58 -23.08
CA PHE A 140 4.61 -5.39 -21.99
C PHE A 140 5.22 -4.58 -20.86
N LEU A 141 4.45 -3.66 -20.33
CA LEU A 141 4.81 -2.86 -19.15
C LEU A 141 3.87 -3.19 -17.99
N VAL A 142 4.42 -3.64 -16.86
CA VAL A 142 3.66 -3.94 -15.65
C VAL A 142 4.09 -3.01 -14.52
N SER A 143 3.14 -2.24 -13.99
CA SER A 143 3.39 -1.38 -12.82
C SER A 143 3.11 -2.13 -11.52
N GLY A 144 4.15 -2.30 -10.69
CA GLY A 144 4.08 -2.83 -9.34
C GLY A 144 4.51 -1.81 -8.28
N VAL A 145 4.36 -0.50 -8.55
CA VAL A 145 4.89 0.60 -7.72
C VAL A 145 4.21 0.77 -6.36
N GLY A 146 3.01 0.21 -6.16
CA GLY A 146 2.23 0.35 -4.93
C GLY A 146 1.66 1.75 -4.72
N GLN A 147 0.92 1.94 -3.60
CA GLN A 147 0.25 3.20 -3.26
C GLN A 147 0.83 3.87 -2.00
N LEU A 148 1.63 3.18 -1.20
CA LEU A 148 2.09 3.60 0.13
C LEU A 148 3.62 3.77 0.16
N HIS A 149 4.17 4.60 -0.73
CA HIS A 149 5.61 4.83 -0.76
C HIS A 149 6.00 6.32 -0.83
N ARG A 150 5.08 7.22 -1.29
CA ARG A 150 5.33 8.67 -1.32
C ARG A 150 4.75 9.31 -0.07
N PRO A 151 5.59 9.78 0.90
CA PRO A 151 5.12 10.48 2.08
C PRO A 151 4.26 11.69 1.76
N SER A 152 3.23 11.92 2.56
CA SER A 152 2.39 13.12 2.51
C SER A 152 2.64 13.94 3.76
N ILE A 153 3.51 14.93 3.66
CA ILE A 153 3.75 15.91 4.74
C ILE A 153 2.90 17.13 4.45
N PRO A 154 2.05 17.59 5.40
CA PRO A 154 1.22 18.77 5.20
C PRO A 154 2.08 20.02 5.05
N ASP A 155 1.62 20.93 4.21
CA ASP A 155 2.21 22.26 4.09
C ASP A 155 1.73 23.13 5.27
N LEU A 156 2.55 23.18 6.33
CA LEU A 156 2.30 23.97 7.52
C LEU A 156 3.27 25.15 7.56
N PRO A 157 2.79 26.36 7.87
CA PRO A 157 3.66 27.53 8.03
C PRO A 157 4.81 27.24 9.00
N GLY A 158 6.01 27.65 8.65
CA GLY A 158 7.19 27.50 9.49
C GLY A 158 7.79 26.10 9.57
N ARG A 159 7.28 25.10 8.82
CA ARG A 159 7.78 23.71 8.86
C ARG A 159 9.31 23.62 8.70
N ASP A 160 9.86 24.36 7.77
CA ASP A 160 11.28 24.31 7.44
C ASP A 160 12.15 25.14 8.40
N SER A 161 11.53 25.88 9.35
CA SER A 161 12.22 26.62 10.42
C SER A 161 12.49 25.79 11.68
N PHE A 162 11.91 24.56 11.78
CA PHE A 162 12.16 23.71 12.94
C PHE A 162 13.64 23.37 13.07
N ALA A 163 14.20 23.66 14.25
CA ALA A 163 15.64 23.57 14.46
C ALA A 163 16.14 22.13 14.69
N GLY A 164 15.27 21.25 15.19
CA GLY A 164 15.59 19.85 15.47
C GLY A 164 15.41 18.92 14.26
N PRO A 165 15.76 17.65 14.42
CA PRO A 165 15.47 16.62 13.42
C PRO A 165 13.96 16.49 13.15
N GLN A 166 13.62 16.36 11.87
CA GLN A 166 12.24 16.06 11.47
C GLN A 166 12.22 15.01 10.34
N PHE A 167 11.39 13.99 10.49
CA PHE A 167 11.27 12.94 9.50
C PHE A 167 9.89 12.29 9.47
N HIS A 168 9.54 11.73 8.31
CA HIS A 168 8.31 10.99 8.13
C HIS A 168 8.48 9.54 8.58
N SER A 169 7.43 8.91 9.14
CA SER A 169 7.46 7.52 9.62
C SER A 169 7.99 6.53 8.58
N ALA A 170 7.72 6.73 7.29
CA ALA A 170 8.25 5.90 6.20
C ALA A 170 9.71 6.26 5.79
N ARG A 171 10.33 7.19 6.47
CA ARG A 171 11.74 7.60 6.29
C ARG A 171 12.35 7.77 7.68
N TRP A 172 12.18 6.73 8.50
CA TRP A 172 12.63 6.75 9.88
C TRP A 172 14.14 6.93 9.95
N ASP A 173 14.57 7.95 10.68
CA ASP A 173 15.99 8.22 10.91
C ASP A 173 16.46 7.48 12.18
N HIS A 174 17.16 6.37 11.98
CA HIS A 174 17.71 5.56 13.05
C HIS A 174 18.96 6.19 13.71
N GLY A 175 19.50 7.26 13.13
CA GLY A 175 20.63 8.01 13.71
C GLY A 175 20.21 8.95 14.83
N VAL A 176 18.92 9.23 14.98
CA VAL A 176 18.38 10.10 16.04
C VAL A 176 18.03 9.27 17.27
N ASP A 177 18.75 9.47 18.38
CA ASP A 177 18.39 8.90 19.66
C ASP A 177 17.22 9.70 20.26
N LEU A 178 16.11 9.02 20.53
CA LEU A 178 14.89 9.61 21.08
C LEU A 178 14.85 9.63 22.62
N ALA A 179 15.84 9.05 23.29
CA ALA A 179 15.86 8.93 24.75
C ALA A 179 15.97 10.31 25.41
N GLY A 180 15.10 10.60 26.37
CA GLY A 180 15.08 11.85 27.13
C GLY A 180 14.62 13.09 26.35
N LEU A 181 14.28 12.98 25.06
CA LEU A 181 13.84 14.10 24.24
C LEU A 181 12.35 14.40 24.37
N ARG A 182 11.99 15.65 24.06
CA ARG A 182 10.60 16.08 23.84
C ARG A 182 10.26 15.79 22.39
N ILE A 183 9.28 14.93 22.18
CA ILE A 183 8.93 14.44 20.84
C ILE A 183 7.53 14.94 20.46
N ALA A 184 7.39 15.56 19.29
CA ALA A 184 6.11 15.90 18.68
C ALA A 184 5.77 14.92 17.57
N VAL A 185 4.59 14.28 17.61
CA VAL A 185 4.08 13.38 16.58
C VAL A 185 2.87 14.02 15.92
N VAL A 186 2.97 14.33 14.64
CA VAL A 186 1.86 14.85 13.85
C VAL A 186 1.16 13.71 13.13
N GLY A 187 -0.08 13.41 13.55
CA GLY A 187 -0.89 12.31 13.04
C GLY A 187 -0.95 11.12 13.99
N ASN A 188 -2.04 10.36 13.89
CA ASN A 188 -2.38 9.27 14.79
C ASN A 188 -2.90 8.03 14.06
N ALA A 189 -2.60 7.87 12.75
CA ALA A 189 -3.05 6.74 11.95
C ALA A 189 -2.16 5.49 12.16
N ALA A 190 -2.21 4.52 11.23
CA ALA A 190 -1.65 3.19 11.38
C ALA A 190 -0.18 3.17 11.88
N SER A 191 0.69 4.01 11.33
CA SER A 191 2.10 4.07 11.76
C SER A 191 2.24 4.59 13.19
N ALA A 192 1.56 5.71 13.52
CA ALA A 192 1.62 6.30 14.86
C ALA A 192 1.09 5.33 15.93
N VAL A 193 0.00 4.63 15.64
CA VAL A 193 -0.58 3.62 16.55
C VAL A 193 0.43 2.51 16.87
N GLN A 194 1.38 2.25 15.99
CA GLN A 194 2.41 1.23 16.19
C GLN A 194 3.66 1.78 16.89
N PHE A 195 4.19 2.94 16.47
CA PHE A 195 5.45 3.43 17.04
C PHE A 195 5.28 4.26 18.32
N VAL A 196 4.15 4.95 18.52
CA VAL A 196 3.90 5.73 19.76
C VAL A 196 4.08 4.89 21.03
N PRO A 197 3.53 3.67 21.13
CA PRO A 197 3.79 2.81 22.29
C PRO A 197 5.26 2.45 22.49
N GLN A 198 6.05 2.40 21.43
CA GLN A 198 7.47 2.02 21.48
C GLN A 198 8.35 3.18 21.93
N ILE A 199 8.02 4.42 21.51
CA ILE A 199 8.83 5.60 21.84
C ILE A 199 8.36 6.32 23.11
N ALA A 200 7.12 6.14 23.54
CA ALA A 200 6.60 6.76 24.75
C ALA A 200 7.42 6.48 26.02
N PRO A 201 7.94 5.24 26.24
CA PRO A 201 8.81 4.97 27.37
C PRO A 201 10.18 5.68 27.32
N LEU A 202 10.64 6.06 26.13
CA LEU A 202 11.96 6.68 25.89
C LEU A 202 11.92 8.20 26.07
N ALA A 203 10.82 8.82 25.64
CA ALA A 203 10.66 10.27 25.61
C ALA A 203 10.57 10.88 27.01
N SER A 204 11.18 12.04 27.25
CA SER A 204 10.90 12.87 28.44
C SER A 204 9.47 13.43 28.37
N ARG A 205 9.01 13.82 27.17
CA ARG A 205 7.66 14.23 26.86
C ARG A 205 7.30 13.83 25.43
N LEU A 206 6.13 13.23 25.24
CA LEU A 206 5.59 12.87 23.94
C LEU A 206 4.27 13.61 23.70
N THR A 207 4.22 14.47 22.69
CA THR A 207 2.99 15.17 22.28
C THR A 207 2.46 14.59 20.99
N VAL A 208 1.24 14.03 21.02
CA VAL A 208 0.58 13.45 19.84
C VAL A 208 -0.51 14.39 19.35
N PHE A 209 -0.37 14.93 18.14
CA PHE A 209 -1.37 15.80 17.52
C PHE A 209 -2.36 14.99 16.72
N GLN A 210 -3.59 14.98 17.16
CA GLN A 210 -4.69 14.21 16.60
C GLN A 210 -5.76 15.13 16.00
N ARG A 211 -5.95 15.10 14.68
CA ARG A 211 -7.07 15.81 14.04
C ARG A 211 -8.41 15.10 14.23
N SER A 212 -8.41 13.77 14.23
CA SER A 212 -9.59 12.93 14.45
C SER A 212 -9.16 11.56 14.98
N ALA A 213 -9.95 11.01 15.90
CA ALA A 213 -9.69 9.69 16.47
C ALA A 213 -9.83 8.56 15.45
N ASN A 214 -9.28 7.39 15.75
CA ASN A 214 -9.40 6.19 14.93
C ASN A 214 -10.18 5.09 15.69
N TRP A 215 -10.91 4.26 14.92
CA TRP A 215 -11.48 3.05 15.45
C TRP A 215 -10.40 1.99 15.64
N LEU A 216 -10.18 1.57 16.91
CA LEU A 216 -9.24 0.52 17.26
C LEU A 216 -9.97 -0.71 17.76
N LEU A 217 -9.52 -1.88 17.33
CA LEU A 217 -9.93 -3.18 17.83
C LEU A 217 -8.75 -3.87 18.54
N PRO A 218 -9.02 -4.78 19.47
CA PRO A 218 -7.98 -5.59 20.09
C PRO A 218 -7.24 -6.39 19.02
N ARG A 219 -5.93 -6.29 19.00
CA ARG A 219 -5.05 -7.03 18.08
C ARG A 219 -4.94 -8.50 18.47
N LYS A 220 -4.86 -8.77 19.79
CA LYS A 220 -4.67 -10.11 20.33
C LYS A 220 -3.52 -10.85 19.64
N ASP A 221 -2.39 -10.16 19.50
CA ASP A 221 -1.21 -10.76 18.93
C ASP A 221 -0.66 -11.88 19.85
N ARG A 222 -0.09 -12.90 19.24
CA ARG A 222 0.49 -14.02 19.95
C ARG A 222 1.61 -14.67 19.15
N LEU A 223 2.60 -15.18 19.83
CA LEU A 223 3.61 -16.04 19.23
C LEU A 223 3.00 -17.40 18.83
N TYR A 224 3.42 -17.93 17.71
CA TYR A 224 3.14 -19.33 17.36
C TYR A 224 4.06 -20.26 18.12
N LYS A 225 3.50 -21.35 18.60
CA LYS A 225 4.25 -22.36 19.36
C LYS A 225 5.09 -23.23 18.41
N PRO A 226 6.25 -23.75 18.85
CA PRO A 226 7.07 -24.68 18.05
C PRO A 226 6.29 -25.90 17.52
N ARG A 227 5.28 -26.35 18.28
CA ARG A 227 4.35 -27.41 17.83
C ARG A 227 3.58 -27.00 16.57
N THR A 228 3.11 -25.76 16.49
CA THR A 228 2.39 -25.25 15.30
C THR A 228 3.30 -25.28 14.06
N HIS A 229 4.54 -24.81 14.20
CA HIS A 229 5.52 -24.85 13.11
C HIS A 229 5.83 -26.27 12.66
N ARG A 230 5.95 -27.22 13.60
CA ARG A 230 6.18 -28.65 13.30
C ARG A 230 5.01 -29.26 12.52
N ILE A 231 3.77 -28.93 12.90
CA ILE A 231 2.56 -29.40 12.23
C ILE A 231 2.52 -28.83 10.79
N PHE A 232 2.71 -27.53 10.61
CA PHE A 232 2.63 -26.90 9.30
C PHE A 232 3.78 -27.30 8.37
N ARG A 233 4.98 -27.58 8.91
CA ARG A 233 6.08 -28.15 8.11
C ARG A 233 5.80 -29.58 7.68
N ARG A 234 5.21 -30.38 8.56
CA ARG A 234 4.89 -31.81 8.24
C ARG A 234 3.71 -31.94 7.29
N TRP A 235 2.75 -31.00 7.36
CA TRP A 235 1.54 -30.97 6.54
C TRP A 235 1.30 -29.54 6.00
N PRO A 236 2.01 -29.12 4.92
CA PRO A 236 1.92 -27.76 4.38
C PRO A 236 0.50 -27.36 3.93
N TRP A 237 -0.32 -28.34 3.54
CA TRP A 237 -1.71 -28.11 3.18
C TRP A 237 -2.55 -27.57 4.35
N LEU A 238 -2.20 -27.86 5.61
CA LEU A 238 -2.84 -27.28 6.79
C LEU A 238 -2.54 -25.79 6.93
N ALA A 239 -1.32 -25.37 6.58
CA ALA A 239 -0.99 -23.94 6.56
C ALA A 239 -1.83 -23.20 5.50
N ARG A 240 -2.02 -23.80 4.33
CA ARG A 240 -2.88 -23.29 3.28
C ARG A 240 -4.35 -23.24 3.72
N LEU A 241 -4.86 -24.31 4.29
CA LEU A 241 -6.22 -24.36 4.84
C LEU A 241 -6.42 -23.27 5.91
N TYR A 242 -5.42 -23.08 6.78
CA TYR A 242 -5.47 -22.02 7.80
C TYR A 242 -5.48 -20.62 7.17
N HIS A 243 -4.69 -20.37 6.11
CA HIS A 243 -4.76 -19.18 5.29
C HIS A 243 -6.17 -18.97 4.72
N ASP A 244 -6.73 -19.98 4.06
CA ASP A 244 -8.03 -19.91 3.39
C ASP A 244 -9.18 -19.68 4.41
N CYS A 245 -9.09 -20.30 5.58
CA CYS A 245 -10.01 -20.03 6.69
C CYS A 245 -9.90 -18.56 7.19
N GLN A 246 -8.70 -18.03 7.34
CA GLN A 246 -8.53 -16.64 7.73
C GLN A 246 -9.05 -15.68 6.65
N TRP A 247 -8.75 -15.95 5.37
CA TRP A 247 -9.28 -15.19 4.26
C TRP A 247 -10.80 -15.16 4.26
N PHE A 248 -11.45 -16.31 4.38
CA PHE A 248 -12.90 -16.42 4.31
C PHE A 248 -13.58 -15.83 5.56
N PHE A 249 -13.24 -16.31 6.76
CA PHE A 249 -13.95 -15.90 7.97
C PHE A 249 -13.63 -14.47 8.37
N PHE A 250 -12.35 -14.07 8.37
CA PHE A 250 -11.97 -12.74 8.80
C PHE A 250 -12.31 -11.69 7.73
N GLY A 251 -11.93 -11.93 6.49
CA GLY A 251 -12.15 -11.00 5.38
C GLY A 251 -13.61 -10.98 4.90
N GLU A 252 -14.13 -12.12 4.49
CA GLU A 252 -15.41 -12.17 3.77
C GLU A 252 -16.62 -12.17 4.71
N VAL A 253 -16.58 -12.93 5.81
CA VAL A 253 -17.75 -13.07 6.71
C VAL A 253 -17.87 -11.91 7.69
N VAL A 254 -16.73 -11.39 8.24
CA VAL A 254 -16.76 -10.35 9.28
C VAL A 254 -16.59 -8.96 8.68
N LEU A 255 -15.53 -8.71 7.92
CA LEU A 255 -15.16 -7.36 7.50
C LEU A 255 -15.87 -6.88 6.23
N THR A 256 -16.19 -7.76 5.28
CA THR A 256 -16.93 -7.36 4.07
C THR A 256 -18.33 -6.80 4.38
N PRO A 257 -19.15 -7.40 5.28
CA PRO A 257 -20.43 -6.80 5.69
C PRO A 257 -20.27 -5.43 6.37
N LEU A 258 -19.18 -5.22 7.11
CA LEU A 258 -18.87 -3.92 7.71
C LEU A 258 -18.68 -2.84 6.66
N MET A 259 -17.95 -3.12 5.56
CA MET A 259 -17.72 -2.18 4.46
C MET A 259 -19.01 -1.86 3.68
N LYS A 260 -19.95 -2.80 3.62
CA LYS A 260 -21.26 -2.65 2.97
C LYS A 260 -22.32 -1.99 3.85
N ARG A 261 -21.97 -1.40 4.99
CA ARG A 261 -22.92 -0.78 5.95
C ARG A 261 -24.01 -1.73 6.46
N ARG A 262 -23.76 -3.04 6.49
CA ARG A 262 -24.76 -4.01 6.97
C ARG A 262 -24.86 -4.01 8.49
N GLN A 263 -26.04 -3.69 9.01
CA GLN A 263 -26.44 -3.99 10.37
C GLN A 263 -26.72 -5.51 10.48
N PRO A 264 -26.37 -6.18 11.58
CA PRO A 264 -25.86 -5.66 12.86
C PRO A 264 -24.33 -5.56 12.95
N MET A 265 -23.55 -5.95 11.89
CA MET A 265 -22.09 -6.04 11.98
C MET A 265 -21.44 -4.71 12.39
N GLN A 266 -21.91 -3.58 11.84
CA GLN A 266 -21.39 -2.27 12.24
C GLN A 266 -21.59 -2.00 13.74
N THR A 267 -22.76 -2.34 14.29
CA THR A 267 -23.04 -2.18 15.71
C THR A 267 -22.13 -3.06 16.55
N ILE A 268 -21.96 -4.33 16.20
CA ILE A 268 -21.10 -5.28 16.93
C ILE A 268 -19.65 -4.80 16.95
N VAL A 269 -19.10 -4.43 15.80
CA VAL A 269 -17.69 -4.00 15.70
C VAL A 269 -17.49 -2.66 16.43
N ARG A 270 -18.45 -1.72 16.32
CA ARG A 270 -18.42 -0.46 17.06
C ARG A 270 -18.44 -0.69 18.58
N MET A 271 -19.33 -1.55 19.07
CA MET A 271 -19.40 -1.90 20.49
C MET A 271 -18.09 -2.52 20.98
N ARG A 272 -17.50 -3.44 20.22
CA ARG A 272 -16.19 -4.05 20.57
C ARG A 272 -15.08 -3.01 20.65
N SER A 273 -15.04 -2.05 19.72
CA SER A 273 -14.07 -0.96 19.75
C SER A 273 -14.27 -0.05 20.99
N LEU A 274 -15.51 0.34 21.27
CA LEU A 274 -15.80 1.16 22.46
C LEU A 274 -15.52 0.42 23.78
N MET A 275 -15.79 -0.89 23.84
CA MET A 275 -15.43 -1.70 25.01
C MET A 275 -13.90 -1.80 25.16
N HIS A 276 -13.15 -1.94 24.06
CA HIS A 276 -11.69 -1.93 24.07
C HIS A 276 -11.17 -0.60 24.65
N LEU A 277 -11.65 0.53 24.13
CA LEU A 277 -11.31 1.86 24.61
C LEU A 277 -11.63 2.03 26.12
N ARG A 278 -12.84 1.65 26.55
CA ARG A 278 -13.26 1.77 27.95
C ARG A 278 -12.42 0.94 28.93
N ARG A 279 -11.93 -0.22 28.48
CA ARG A 279 -11.08 -1.10 29.30
C ARG A 279 -9.67 -0.56 29.48
N GLN A 280 -9.17 0.19 28.50
CA GLN A 280 -7.78 0.65 28.49
C GLN A 280 -7.58 2.10 28.91
N VAL A 281 -8.64 2.93 28.85
CA VAL A 281 -8.58 4.35 29.20
C VAL A 281 -9.55 4.62 30.35
N SER A 282 -9.03 4.86 31.55
CA SER A 282 -9.81 5.18 32.75
C SER A 282 -10.28 6.63 32.77
N ASP A 283 -9.43 7.58 32.29
CA ASP A 283 -9.75 9.00 32.25
C ASP A 283 -10.89 9.30 31.26
N PRO A 284 -12.03 9.85 31.74
CA PRO A 284 -13.16 10.19 30.87
C PRO A 284 -12.85 11.29 29.86
N ALA A 285 -12.00 12.25 30.20
CA ALA A 285 -11.65 13.37 29.33
C ALA A 285 -10.77 12.88 28.13
N LEU A 286 -9.78 12.06 28.43
CA LEU A 286 -8.97 11.40 27.38
C LEU A 286 -9.84 10.49 26.52
N ARG A 287 -10.73 9.71 27.14
CA ARG A 287 -11.63 8.79 26.43
C ARG A 287 -12.56 9.52 25.46
N ALA A 288 -13.09 10.69 25.84
CA ALA A 288 -13.92 11.52 24.96
C ALA A 288 -13.16 11.96 23.71
N LYS A 289 -11.88 12.30 23.82
CA LYS A 289 -11.01 12.67 22.67
C LYS A 289 -10.71 11.50 21.73
N LEU A 290 -10.89 10.25 22.19
CA LEU A 290 -10.54 9.03 21.47
C LEU A 290 -11.74 8.33 20.82
N VAL A 291 -12.95 8.88 20.91
CA VAL A 291 -14.14 8.37 20.21
C VAL A 291 -14.23 9.03 18.83
N PRO A 292 -14.18 8.22 17.73
CA PRO A 292 -14.33 8.78 16.38
C PRO A 292 -15.73 9.34 16.11
N ASP A 293 -15.79 10.42 15.33
CA ASP A 293 -17.02 11.11 14.91
C ASP A 293 -17.57 10.64 13.54
N TYR A 294 -17.02 9.54 13.01
CA TYR A 294 -17.41 8.98 11.72
C TYR A 294 -17.77 7.49 11.83
N PRO A 295 -18.56 6.95 10.87
CA PRO A 295 -18.98 5.53 10.90
C PRO A 295 -17.77 4.58 10.91
N ILE A 296 -17.86 3.51 11.69
CA ILE A 296 -16.81 2.49 11.72
C ILE A 296 -16.66 1.83 10.34
N GLY A 297 -15.42 1.69 9.88
CA GLY A 297 -15.08 1.21 8.54
C GLY A 297 -14.96 2.32 7.48
N ALA A 298 -15.44 3.55 7.73
CA ALA A 298 -15.27 4.68 6.81
C ALA A 298 -13.79 5.09 6.63
N ARG A 299 -12.97 4.76 7.60
CA ARG A 299 -11.52 4.68 7.50
C ARG A 299 -11.09 3.29 7.95
N ARG A 300 -9.85 2.89 7.61
CA ARG A 300 -9.32 1.59 8.05
C ARG A 300 -9.46 1.44 9.56
N VAL A 301 -10.10 0.36 10.00
CA VAL A 301 -10.13 -0.02 11.40
C VAL A 301 -8.77 -0.58 11.78
N LEU A 302 -8.15 -0.05 12.83
CA LEU A 302 -6.81 -0.41 13.26
C LEU A 302 -6.87 -1.48 14.35
N PHE A 303 -5.82 -2.30 14.44
CA PHE A 303 -5.68 -3.35 15.44
C PHE A 303 -4.48 -3.07 16.33
N ASN A 304 -4.70 -2.73 17.59
CA ASN A 304 -3.61 -2.46 18.53
C ASN A 304 -4.08 -2.63 19.99
N ASP A 305 -3.22 -3.16 20.84
CA ASP A 305 -3.49 -3.36 22.28
C ASP A 305 -2.69 -2.38 23.18
N ASP A 306 -1.67 -1.69 22.64
CA ASP A 306 -0.70 -0.91 23.41
C ASP A 306 -0.87 0.61 23.26
N TYR A 307 -1.57 1.07 22.23
CA TYR A 307 -1.69 2.51 21.91
C TYR A 307 -2.46 3.29 22.97
N TYR A 308 -3.61 2.79 23.41
CA TYR A 308 -4.39 3.46 24.44
C TYR A 308 -3.66 3.53 25.79
N PRO A 309 -3.02 2.45 26.28
CA PRO A 309 -2.17 2.52 27.47
C PRO A 309 -1.01 3.52 27.33
N ALA A 310 -0.40 3.61 26.12
CA ALA A 310 0.66 4.60 25.90
C ALA A 310 0.17 6.04 26.03
N LEU A 311 -1.04 6.35 25.53
CA LEU A 311 -1.64 7.67 25.67
C LEU A 311 -2.03 8.04 27.12
N GLY A 312 -2.20 7.05 28.00
CA GLY A 312 -2.48 7.23 29.42
C GLY A 312 -1.25 7.44 30.30
N ARG A 313 -0.04 7.48 29.74
CA ARG A 313 1.20 7.73 30.50
C ARG A 313 1.32 9.21 30.86
N ASP A 314 1.91 9.52 32.01
CA ASP A 314 2.10 10.89 32.50
C ASP A 314 2.94 11.77 31.58
N ASN A 315 3.89 11.16 30.86
CA ASN A 315 4.76 11.85 29.91
C ASN A 315 4.15 11.99 28.50
N VAL A 316 2.91 11.51 28.27
CA VAL A 316 2.26 11.56 26.95
C VAL A 316 1.06 12.51 26.99
N ARG A 317 1.02 13.44 26.05
CA ARG A 317 -0.07 14.39 25.88
C ARG A 317 -0.75 14.22 24.52
N LEU A 318 -2.07 14.03 24.52
CA LEU A 318 -2.89 14.05 23.31
C LEU A 318 -3.47 15.45 23.08
N VAL A 319 -3.10 16.07 21.97
CA VAL A 319 -3.56 17.41 21.55
C VAL A 319 -4.53 17.26 20.37
N THR A 320 -5.73 17.80 20.52
CA THR A 320 -6.78 17.77 19.49
C THR A 320 -6.98 19.12 18.80
N GLU A 321 -6.35 20.18 19.34
CA GLU A 321 -6.34 21.49 18.71
C GLU A 321 -5.60 21.45 17.38
N ARG A 322 -6.02 22.30 16.45
CA ARG A 322 -5.40 22.39 15.14
C ARG A 322 -4.03 23.04 15.26
N ILE A 323 -3.04 22.45 14.61
CA ILE A 323 -1.74 23.09 14.42
C ILE A 323 -1.95 24.36 13.61
N GLU A 324 -1.40 25.46 14.09
CA GLU A 324 -1.35 26.74 13.42
C GLU A 324 -0.09 26.84 12.55
N ARG A 325 1.07 26.62 13.19
CA ARG A 325 2.38 26.65 12.56
C ARG A 325 3.42 25.82 13.32
N ILE A 326 4.52 25.58 12.67
CA ILE A 326 5.73 25.03 13.28
C ILE A 326 6.65 26.20 13.65
N GLU A 327 7.27 26.13 14.82
CA GLU A 327 8.26 27.10 15.30
C GLU A 327 9.63 26.39 15.46
N PRO A 328 10.72 27.16 15.57
CA PRO A 328 12.06 26.56 15.68
C PRO A 328 12.21 25.54 16.84
N ASP A 329 11.45 25.71 17.93
CA ASP A 329 11.51 24.94 19.17
C ASP A 329 10.24 24.13 19.46
N GLY A 330 9.28 24.06 18.53
CA GLY A 330 8.05 23.30 18.77
C GLY A 330 6.92 23.48 17.78
N VAL A 331 5.74 23.13 18.22
CA VAL A 331 4.49 23.16 17.45
C VAL A 331 3.49 24.09 18.13
N ARG A 332 3.03 25.13 17.42
CA ARG A 332 2.00 26.04 17.94
C ARG A 332 0.63 25.64 17.44
N THR A 333 -0.32 25.59 18.37
CA THR A 333 -1.72 25.33 18.09
C THR A 333 -2.54 26.62 18.03
N ARG A 334 -3.73 26.57 17.41
CA ARG A 334 -4.58 27.75 17.17
C ARG A 334 -5.11 28.43 18.43
N ASP A 335 -5.12 27.74 19.57
CA ASP A 335 -5.41 28.30 20.89
C ASP A 335 -4.26 29.13 21.47
N GLY A 336 -3.15 29.23 20.71
CA GLY A 336 -1.96 29.99 21.10
C GLY A 336 -0.95 29.19 21.93
N GLU A 337 -1.24 27.92 22.29
CA GLU A 337 -0.30 27.11 23.06
C GLU A 337 0.90 26.65 22.20
N LEU A 338 2.12 26.85 22.72
CA LEU A 338 3.34 26.27 22.16
C LEU A 338 3.60 24.93 22.85
N HIS A 339 3.77 23.89 22.06
CA HIS A 339 4.18 22.56 22.49
C HIS A 339 5.65 22.33 22.15
N PRO A 340 6.56 22.50 23.10
CA PRO A 340 8.00 22.38 22.85
C PRO A 340 8.38 20.97 22.36
N ALA A 341 9.27 20.91 21.40
CA ALA A 341 9.77 19.67 20.81
C ALA A 341 11.22 19.78 20.39
N ASP A 342 11.98 18.70 20.60
CA ASP A 342 13.35 18.53 20.14
C ASP A 342 13.38 17.71 18.82
N VAL A 343 12.33 16.89 18.58
CA VAL A 343 12.17 16.07 17.39
C VAL A 343 10.72 16.15 16.89
N LEU A 344 10.54 16.24 15.57
CA LEU A 344 9.22 16.27 14.92
C LEU A 344 9.02 15.06 14.01
N LEU A 345 8.03 14.21 14.33
CA LEU A 345 7.70 12.98 13.60
C LEU A 345 6.41 13.16 12.79
N TRP A 346 6.52 12.97 11.49
CA TRP A 346 5.38 13.05 10.58
C TRP A 346 4.76 11.66 10.38
N ALA A 347 3.58 11.42 10.96
CA ALA A 347 2.77 10.22 10.78
C ALA A 347 1.51 10.55 9.95
N THR A 348 1.70 11.33 8.90
CA THR A 348 0.65 12.01 8.13
C THR A 348 0.21 11.23 6.89
N GLY A 349 0.77 10.02 6.69
CA GLY A 349 0.38 9.08 5.64
C GLY A 349 1.04 9.35 4.29
N PHE A 350 0.37 8.94 3.22
CA PHE A 350 0.94 8.86 1.88
C PHE A 350 0.04 9.56 0.86
N LYS A 351 0.62 9.94 -0.27
CA LYS A 351 -0.10 10.46 -1.45
C LYS A 351 -0.71 9.30 -2.26
N ALA A 352 -1.62 8.57 -1.63
CA ALA A 352 -2.13 7.30 -2.15
C ALA A 352 -3.08 7.41 -3.36
N THR A 353 -3.59 8.61 -3.67
CA THR A 353 -4.42 8.86 -4.86
C THR A 353 -3.60 9.26 -6.08
N GLU A 354 -2.30 9.56 -5.91
CA GLU A 354 -1.38 9.90 -6.99
C GLU A 354 -0.72 8.62 -7.54
N PHE A 355 -1.52 7.77 -8.19
CA PHE A 355 -1.03 6.53 -8.79
C PHE A 355 0.08 6.79 -9.82
N LEU A 356 1.14 5.98 -9.80
CA LEU A 356 2.30 6.04 -10.69
C LEU A 356 3.16 7.32 -10.59
N ALA A 357 2.67 8.41 -10.03
CA ALA A 357 3.48 9.62 -9.90
C ALA A 357 4.75 9.36 -9.06
N PRO A 358 5.90 9.91 -9.47
CA PRO A 358 6.10 10.93 -10.50
C PRO A 358 6.41 10.39 -11.91
N ILE A 359 6.25 9.10 -12.18
CA ILE A 359 6.57 8.48 -13.47
C ILE A 359 5.64 9.08 -14.56
N ARG A 360 6.22 9.59 -15.63
CA ARG A 360 5.47 10.04 -16.80
C ARG A 360 5.14 8.84 -17.69
N VAL A 361 3.84 8.58 -17.90
CA VAL A 361 3.39 7.48 -18.76
C VAL A 361 2.64 8.07 -19.96
N THR A 362 3.10 7.74 -21.17
CA THR A 362 2.51 8.17 -22.43
C THR A 362 2.12 6.93 -23.24
N GLY A 363 0.84 6.80 -23.55
CA GLY A 363 0.26 5.70 -24.31
C GLY A 363 0.21 5.97 -25.82
N ALA A 364 -0.60 5.19 -26.51
CA ALA A 364 -0.80 5.28 -27.96
C ALA A 364 -1.28 6.68 -28.40
N GLY A 365 -0.79 7.15 -29.55
CA GLY A 365 -1.10 8.47 -30.09
C GLY A 365 -0.64 9.64 -29.19
N GLY A 366 0.36 9.43 -28.32
CA GLY A 366 0.89 10.45 -27.43
C GLY A 366 0.00 10.78 -26.22
N ARG A 367 -0.99 9.96 -25.89
CA ARG A 367 -1.96 10.14 -24.80
C ARG A 367 -1.29 10.05 -23.44
N ARG A 368 -1.38 11.09 -22.61
CA ARG A 368 -0.75 11.13 -21.29
C ARG A 368 -1.67 10.56 -20.20
N LEU A 369 -1.16 9.63 -19.41
CA LEU A 369 -1.94 8.99 -18.33
C LEU A 369 -2.38 10.01 -17.27
N ALA A 370 -1.54 11.01 -16.97
CA ALA A 370 -1.89 12.07 -16.04
C ALA A 370 -3.07 12.94 -16.52
N GLU A 371 -3.25 13.10 -17.83
CA GLU A 371 -4.39 13.79 -18.43
C GLU A 371 -5.65 12.93 -18.38
N GLU A 372 -5.53 11.65 -18.71
CA GLU A 372 -6.61 10.67 -18.58
C GLU A 372 -7.15 10.62 -17.13
N TRP A 373 -6.26 10.74 -16.16
CA TRP A 373 -6.61 10.68 -14.75
C TRP A 373 -6.82 12.04 -14.07
N ARG A 374 -6.97 13.13 -14.82
CA ARG A 374 -7.19 14.48 -14.25
C ARG A 374 -8.42 14.54 -13.32
N GLY A 375 -9.48 13.81 -13.65
CA GLY A 375 -10.67 13.62 -12.81
C GLY A 375 -10.57 12.48 -11.79
N GLY A 376 -9.37 11.98 -11.50
CA GLY A 376 -9.09 10.87 -10.60
C GLY A 376 -8.75 9.57 -11.33
N ALA A 377 -7.82 8.82 -10.75
CA ALA A 377 -7.36 7.57 -11.32
C ALA A 377 -8.50 6.53 -11.48
N HIS A 378 -8.57 5.91 -12.64
CA HIS A 378 -9.53 4.87 -12.97
C HIS A 378 -8.93 3.87 -13.95
N ALA A 379 -9.45 2.65 -13.96
CA ALA A 379 -8.96 1.57 -14.81
C ALA A 379 -10.04 0.49 -14.96
N HIS A 380 -9.96 -0.32 -16.00
CA HIS A 380 -10.76 -1.54 -16.09
C HIS A 380 -10.17 -2.61 -15.17
N LEU A 381 -10.98 -3.18 -14.29
CA LEU A 381 -10.56 -4.16 -13.26
C LEU A 381 -9.40 -3.68 -12.35
N GLY A 382 -9.05 -2.39 -12.39
CA GLY A 382 -7.85 -1.88 -11.71
C GLY A 382 -6.53 -2.31 -12.35
N VAL A 383 -6.55 -2.86 -13.57
CA VAL A 383 -5.39 -3.44 -14.25
C VAL A 383 -5.06 -2.73 -15.55
N THR A 384 -6.03 -2.40 -16.40
CA THR A 384 -5.82 -1.85 -17.75
C THR A 384 -6.49 -0.50 -17.94
N VAL A 385 -5.92 0.35 -18.81
CA VAL A 385 -6.43 1.68 -19.15
C VAL A 385 -6.53 1.79 -20.69
N SER A 386 -7.65 2.32 -21.17
CA SER A 386 -7.86 2.55 -22.62
C SER A 386 -6.92 3.63 -23.16
N GLY A 387 -6.28 3.39 -24.27
CA GLY A 387 -5.24 4.23 -24.84
C GLY A 387 -3.83 3.86 -24.38
N PHE A 388 -3.69 2.78 -23.59
CA PHE A 388 -2.39 2.31 -23.07
C PHE A 388 -2.23 0.81 -23.35
N PRO A 389 -1.93 0.44 -24.61
CA PRO A 389 -1.79 -0.96 -25.00
C PRO A 389 -0.68 -1.67 -24.22
N ASN A 390 -0.87 -2.95 -23.89
CA ASN A 390 0.14 -3.78 -23.22
C ASN A 390 0.63 -3.20 -21.87
N PHE A 391 -0.13 -2.26 -21.29
CA PHE A 391 0.15 -1.66 -19.98
C PHE A 391 -0.77 -2.25 -18.92
N PHE A 392 -0.17 -2.79 -17.86
CA PHE A 392 -0.89 -3.41 -16.76
C PHE A 392 -0.47 -2.83 -15.43
N MET A 393 -1.40 -2.82 -14.48
CA MET A 393 -1.16 -2.37 -13.11
C MET A 393 -1.48 -3.47 -12.10
N LEU A 394 -0.59 -3.63 -11.15
CA LEU A 394 -0.84 -4.38 -9.92
C LEU A 394 -1.12 -3.39 -8.79
N TYR A 395 -2.18 -3.64 -8.03
CA TYR A 395 -2.65 -2.73 -6.99
C TYR A 395 -3.03 -1.36 -7.56
N GLY A 396 -3.65 -1.36 -8.74
CA GLY A 396 -4.11 -0.15 -9.43
C GLY A 396 -5.39 0.45 -8.82
N PRO A 397 -6.02 1.42 -9.51
CA PRO A 397 -7.21 2.10 -9.03
C PRO A 397 -8.34 1.16 -8.62
N ASN A 398 -9.01 1.48 -7.50
CA ASN A 398 -10.14 0.75 -6.94
C ASN A 398 -9.86 -0.74 -6.61
N THR A 399 -8.64 -1.08 -6.25
CA THR A 399 -8.28 -2.44 -5.80
C THR A 399 -7.78 -2.51 -4.37
N ASN A 400 -7.68 -1.37 -3.67
CA ASN A 400 -7.32 -1.36 -2.26
C ASN A 400 -8.43 -1.97 -1.38
N LEU A 401 -8.01 -2.65 -0.32
CA LEU A 401 -8.90 -3.32 0.62
C LEU A 401 -8.85 -2.68 2.00
N GLY A 402 -10.02 -2.41 2.57
CA GLY A 402 -10.15 -2.05 3.98
C GLY A 402 -10.39 -3.27 4.90
N HIS A 403 -10.50 -4.48 4.33
CA HIS A 403 -11.10 -5.61 4.99
C HIS A 403 -10.41 -6.97 4.78
N ASN A 404 -9.39 -7.04 3.92
CA ASN A 404 -8.68 -8.29 3.62
C ASN A 404 -7.23 -8.02 3.24
N SER A 405 -6.44 -9.07 2.97
CA SER A 405 -5.07 -8.94 2.48
C SER A 405 -5.04 -8.46 1.04
N ILE A 406 -4.22 -7.44 0.78
CA ILE A 406 -4.01 -6.94 -0.59
C ILE A 406 -3.32 -7.97 -1.48
N LEU A 407 -2.58 -8.90 -0.90
CA LEU A 407 -1.90 -9.95 -1.68
C LEU A 407 -2.89 -10.80 -2.47
N VAL A 408 -4.09 -11.04 -1.94
CA VAL A 408 -5.17 -11.74 -2.67
C VAL A 408 -5.53 -11.03 -3.98
N MET A 409 -5.61 -9.70 -3.94
CA MET A 409 -5.89 -8.89 -5.13
C MET A 409 -4.73 -8.91 -6.11
N ILE A 410 -3.50 -8.79 -5.60
CA ILE A 410 -2.27 -8.81 -6.41
C ILE A 410 -2.10 -10.16 -7.10
N GLU A 411 -2.35 -11.27 -6.41
CA GLU A 411 -2.31 -12.62 -7.01
C GLU A 411 -3.30 -12.77 -8.15
N ALA A 412 -4.54 -12.33 -7.94
CA ALA A 412 -5.58 -12.39 -8.97
C ALA A 412 -5.20 -11.55 -10.20
N GLN A 413 -4.67 -10.33 -9.98
CA GLN A 413 -4.22 -9.45 -11.05
C GLN A 413 -3.02 -10.03 -11.82
N ALA A 414 -2.02 -10.51 -11.10
CA ALA A 414 -0.82 -11.09 -11.72
C ALA A 414 -1.14 -12.38 -12.50
N GLY A 415 -2.06 -13.20 -11.98
CA GLY A 415 -2.58 -14.37 -12.70
C GLY A 415 -3.27 -13.97 -14.00
N TRP A 416 -4.19 -13.01 -13.93
CA TRP A 416 -4.89 -12.47 -15.10
C TRP A 416 -3.93 -11.89 -16.16
N ILE A 417 -2.88 -11.17 -15.74
CA ILE A 417 -1.86 -10.63 -16.66
C ILE A 417 -1.13 -11.77 -17.37
N VAL A 418 -0.74 -12.83 -16.65
CA VAL A 418 -0.12 -14.01 -17.27
C VAL A 418 -1.06 -14.66 -18.27
N ASP A 419 -2.34 -14.81 -17.96
CA ASP A 419 -3.34 -15.40 -18.84
C ASP A 419 -3.60 -14.54 -20.08
N ALA A 420 -3.60 -13.20 -19.94
CA ALA A 420 -3.68 -12.27 -21.06
C ALA A 420 -2.49 -12.40 -22.03
N ILE A 421 -1.27 -12.50 -21.49
CA ILE A 421 -0.06 -12.71 -22.29
C ILE A 421 -0.11 -14.06 -23.02
N ARG A 422 -0.52 -15.13 -22.33
CA ARG A 422 -0.68 -16.47 -22.95
C ARG A 422 -1.76 -16.50 -24.02
N LEU A 423 -2.86 -15.78 -23.81
CA LEU A 423 -3.93 -15.66 -24.78
C LEU A 423 -3.44 -15.02 -26.07
N LEU A 424 -2.64 -13.95 -25.99
CA LEU A 424 -2.02 -13.32 -27.13
C LEU A 424 -1.07 -14.29 -27.86
N ASP A 425 -0.21 -15.00 -27.11
CA ASP A 425 0.70 -16.01 -27.67
C ASP A 425 -0.03 -17.10 -28.45
N ALA A 426 -1.08 -17.66 -27.82
CA ALA A 426 -1.87 -18.72 -28.43
C ALA A 426 -2.59 -18.28 -29.72
N ARG A 427 -2.85 -16.98 -29.87
CA ARG A 427 -3.50 -16.39 -31.04
C ARG A 427 -2.51 -15.77 -32.04
N GLY A 428 -1.21 -15.77 -31.76
CA GLY A 428 -0.20 -15.09 -32.58
C GLY A 428 -0.32 -13.57 -32.58
N LEU A 429 -0.96 -12.99 -31.54
CA LEU A 429 -1.20 -11.57 -31.42
C LEU A 429 -0.13 -10.92 -30.52
N ARG A 430 0.05 -9.60 -30.63
CA ARG A 430 1.11 -8.87 -29.93
C ARG A 430 0.61 -7.72 -29.05
N ARG A 431 -0.65 -7.31 -29.22
CA ARG A 431 -1.23 -6.13 -28.59
C ARG A 431 -2.55 -6.49 -27.94
N ILE A 432 -2.76 -5.98 -26.72
CA ILE A 432 -4.04 -6.00 -26.01
C ILE A 432 -4.30 -4.62 -25.42
N GLU A 433 -5.49 -4.08 -25.67
CA GLU A 433 -5.93 -2.80 -25.13
C GLU A 433 -7.40 -2.90 -24.72
N VAL A 434 -7.75 -2.40 -23.55
CA VAL A 434 -9.14 -2.37 -23.11
C VAL A 434 -9.93 -1.34 -23.92
N ARG A 435 -11.12 -1.72 -24.39
CA ARG A 435 -12.03 -0.82 -25.08
C ARG A 435 -12.51 0.29 -24.15
N ARG A 436 -12.63 1.51 -24.67
CA ARG A 436 -13.07 2.68 -23.90
C ARG A 436 -14.42 2.41 -23.24
N GLU A 437 -15.37 1.89 -23.99
CA GLU A 437 -16.74 1.64 -23.56
C GLU A 437 -16.78 0.60 -22.41
N ALA A 438 -15.97 -0.46 -22.50
CA ALA A 438 -15.87 -1.49 -21.46
C ALA A 438 -15.28 -0.90 -20.16
N MET A 439 -14.24 -0.08 -20.27
CA MET A 439 -13.63 0.58 -19.11
C MET A 439 -14.60 1.58 -18.47
N ASP A 440 -15.29 2.40 -19.25
CA ASP A 440 -16.21 3.43 -18.76
C ASP A 440 -17.43 2.82 -18.08
N GLU A 441 -18.01 1.77 -18.67
CA GLU A 441 -19.15 1.03 -18.10
C GLU A 441 -18.75 0.32 -16.79
N TYR A 442 -17.57 -0.31 -16.75
CA TYR A 442 -17.05 -0.89 -15.52
C TYR A 442 -16.93 0.15 -14.40
N ASN A 443 -16.31 1.31 -14.70
CA ASN A 443 -16.14 2.37 -13.71
C ASN A 443 -17.45 3.00 -13.27
N ARG A 444 -18.41 3.18 -14.17
CA ARG A 444 -19.77 3.68 -13.85
C ARG A 444 -20.47 2.78 -12.82
N ARG A 445 -20.45 1.46 -13.05
CA ARG A 445 -21.03 0.47 -12.12
C ARG A 445 -20.29 0.46 -10.78
N LEU A 446 -18.97 0.50 -10.84
CA LEU A 446 -18.11 0.49 -9.64
C LEU A 446 -18.36 1.71 -8.75
N GLN A 447 -18.44 2.92 -9.33
CA GLN A 447 -18.73 4.14 -8.57
C GLN A 447 -20.15 4.12 -7.97
N ALA A 448 -21.14 3.56 -8.66
CA ALA A 448 -22.49 3.36 -8.10
C ALA A 448 -22.48 2.42 -6.87
N ASP A 449 -21.67 1.36 -6.90
CA ASP A 449 -21.50 0.46 -5.76
C ASP A 449 -20.72 1.14 -4.61
N LEU A 450 -19.69 1.94 -4.92
CA LEU A 450 -18.91 2.71 -3.95
C LEU A 450 -19.75 3.77 -3.23
N ALA A 451 -20.69 4.41 -3.92
CA ALA A 451 -21.63 5.37 -3.33
C ALA A 451 -22.51 4.74 -2.23
N ARG A 452 -22.72 3.43 -2.26
CA ARG A 452 -23.47 2.66 -1.24
C ARG A 452 -22.58 2.11 -0.12
N SER A 453 -21.27 2.27 -0.24
CA SER A 453 -20.30 1.77 0.74
C SER A 453 -20.17 2.69 1.97
N VAL A 454 -19.51 2.20 3.00
CA VAL A 454 -19.21 2.98 4.20
C VAL A 454 -18.30 4.18 3.90
N TRP A 455 -17.44 4.09 2.89
CA TRP A 455 -16.49 5.15 2.52
C TRP A 455 -17.16 6.40 1.96
N ALA A 456 -18.33 6.28 1.37
CA ALA A 456 -19.12 7.43 0.91
C ALA A 456 -19.50 8.38 2.06
N GLY A 457 -19.67 7.84 3.28
CA GLY A 457 -20.03 8.61 4.48
C GLY A 457 -18.86 9.32 5.18
N ALA A 458 -17.63 9.15 4.73
CA ALA A 458 -16.47 9.86 5.29
C ALA A 458 -16.41 11.30 4.76
N LYS A 459 -16.40 12.30 5.66
CA LYS A 459 -16.26 13.74 5.30
C LYS A 459 -14.92 14.03 4.64
N SER A 460 -13.84 13.38 5.10
CA SER A 460 -12.51 13.44 4.50
C SER A 460 -11.80 12.09 4.67
N SER A 461 -11.20 11.59 3.61
CA SER A 461 -10.44 10.34 3.64
C SER A 461 -9.42 10.37 2.51
N TRP A 462 -8.26 9.76 2.72
CA TRP A 462 -7.25 9.55 1.67
C TRP A 462 -7.73 8.58 0.56
N TYR A 463 -8.92 8.00 0.70
CA TYR A 463 -9.59 7.19 -0.32
C TYR A 463 -10.42 8.01 -1.31
N LYS A 464 -10.71 9.29 -0.99
CA LYS A 464 -11.72 10.11 -1.67
C LYS A 464 -11.12 11.42 -2.14
N LEU A 465 -11.38 11.77 -3.39
CA LEU A 465 -11.03 13.07 -3.95
C LEU A 465 -11.96 14.18 -3.43
N ALA A 466 -11.60 15.43 -3.70
CA ALA A 466 -12.38 16.60 -3.26
C ALA A 466 -13.80 16.62 -3.83
N ASP A 467 -13.99 16.13 -5.06
CA ASP A 467 -15.29 15.99 -5.74
C ASP A 467 -16.15 14.82 -5.20
N GLY A 468 -15.60 14.01 -4.31
CA GLY A 468 -16.29 12.90 -3.70
C GLY A 468 -16.05 11.54 -4.36
N ARG A 469 -15.35 11.45 -5.48
CA ARG A 469 -15.00 10.21 -6.16
C ARG A 469 -14.05 9.35 -5.31
N ILE A 470 -14.31 8.05 -5.22
CA ILE A 470 -13.48 7.09 -4.49
C ILE A 470 -12.62 6.34 -5.50
N THR A 471 -11.30 6.57 -5.48
CA THR A 471 -10.36 6.05 -6.47
C THR A 471 -9.54 4.86 -5.99
N ASN A 472 -9.53 4.57 -4.68
CA ASN A 472 -8.64 3.55 -4.12
C ASN A 472 -9.32 2.23 -3.83
N ASN A 473 -10.51 2.24 -3.22
CA ASN A 473 -11.07 1.07 -2.57
C ASN A 473 -11.97 0.22 -3.49
N TRP A 474 -11.95 -1.10 -3.25
CA TRP A 474 -12.85 -2.10 -3.81
C TRP A 474 -14.06 -2.30 -2.88
N PRO A 475 -15.35 -2.18 -3.37
CA PRO A 475 -16.54 -2.17 -2.51
C PRO A 475 -17.11 -3.54 -2.18
N HIS A 476 -16.58 -4.60 -2.72
CA HIS A 476 -17.13 -5.95 -2.57
C HIS A 476 -16.17 -6.90 -1.85
N GLY A 477 -16.60 -8.13 -1.60
CA GLY A 477 -15.74 -9.22 -1.17
C GLY A 477 -14.66 -9.54 -2.21
N THR A 478 -13.53 -10.03 -1.74
CA THR A 478 -12.39 -10.37 -2.62
C THR A 478 -12.71 -11.56 -3.52
N TRP A 479 -13.58 -12.49 -3.07
CA TRP A 479 -14.05 -13.60 -3.90
C TRP A 479 -14.72 -13.15 -5.21
N ARG A 480 -15.47 -12.02 -5.17
CA ARG A 480 -16.08 -11.44 -6.37
C ARG A 480 -15.02 -10.91 -7.33
N TYR A 481 -13.98 -10.28 -6.79
CA TYR A 481 -12.85 -9.82 -7.60
C TYR A 481 -12.08 -10.97 -8.24
N MET A 482 -11.72 -11.99 -7.44
CA MET A 482 -11.06 -13.19 -7.94
C MET A 482 -11.86 -13.87 -9.06
N ARG A 483 -13.20 -13.88 -8.94
CA ARG A 483 -14.06 -14.42 -10.00
C ARG A 483 -14.03 -13.58 -11.28
N GLN A 484 -13.97 -12.25 -11.17
CA GLN A 484 -13.83 -11.36 -12.34
C GLN A 484 -12.45 -11.48 -13.01
N MET A 485 -11.42 -11.81 -12.23
CA MET A 485 -10.04 -11.97 -12.69
C MET A 485 -9.72 -13.40 -13.14
N ARG A 486 -10.71 -14.29 -13.17
CA ARG A 486 -10.46 -15.70 -13.52
C ARG A 486 -10.13 -15.90 -14.99
N ASP A 487 -10.80 -15.15 -15.84
CA ASP A 487 -10.69 -15.31 -17.29
C ASP A 487 -10.57 -13.92 -17.94
N VAL A 488 -9.81 -13.84 -19.04
CA VAL A 488 -9.76 -12.64 -19.89
C VAL A 488 -11.00 -12.66 -20.78
N ASN A 489 -11.93 -11.71 -20.58
CA ASN A 489 -13.08 -11.57 -21.47
C ASN A 489 -12.66 -10.87 -22.78
N PRO A 490 -12.60 -11.58 -23.94
CA PRO A 490 -12.12 -10.97 -25.19
C PRO A 490 -12.99 -9.79 -25.67
N ASP A 491 -14.27 -9.75 -25.27
CA ASP A 491 -15.20 -8.70 -25.71
C ASP A 491 -14.89 -7.34 -25.08
N ASP A 492 -14.12 -7.31 -24.00
CA ASP A 492 -13.70 -6.07 -23.34
C ASP A 492 -12.43 -5.47 -23.97
N TYR A 493 -11.77 -6.18 -24.88
CA TYR A 493 -10.42 -5.83 -25.37
C TYR A 493 -10.33 -5.82 -26.90
N ASP A 494 -9.56 -4.90 -27.43
CA ASP A 494 -9.02 -4.95 -28.80
C ASP A 494 -7.68 -5.68 -28.75
N MET A 495 -7.55 -6.73 -29.57
CA MET A 495 -6.35 -7.56 -29.66
C MET A 495 -5.86 -7.65 -31.09
N SER A 496 -4.56 -7.42 -31.33
CA SER A 496 -3.95 -7.43 -32.67
C SER A 496 -2.51 -7.95 -32.68
#